data_f36270e24b7239b2db1053eb73a5cfad
#
_entry.id   f36270e24b7239b2db1053eb73a5cfad
#
_cell.length_a   1.000
_cell.length_b   1.000
_cell.length_c   1.000
_cell.angle_alpha   90.00
_cell.angle_beta   90.00
_cell.angle_gamma   90.00
#
_symmetry.space_group_name_H-M   'P 1'
#
loop_
_entity.id
_entity.type
_entity.pdbx_description
1 polymer ?
#
loop_
_entity_poly.entity_id
_entity_poly.type
_entity_poly.pdbx_seq_one_letter_code
_entity_poly.pdbx_strand_id
1 'polypeptide(L)'
;MHSNKVKEISLIGILAAVNIASRIYLQFLPNIKPVTSIIIISVMLFGLGFGVKLSVVTTVVSNLFLGMGTWTFFQILAWVVICLITQFLMDFLKKIGKEPKLFPMAIFSFFMGYVFGIVVSLEQLMLGGPSLYIVYYMAGLLFDTFHAVGNFCFYLICAPILIKVFKKESERMKLKQD
;
A
#
# COMPACT_ATOMS: atom_id res chain seq x y z
N MET A 1 -17.11 13.21 -18.14
CA MET A 1 -15.83 13.40 -17.41
C MET A 1 -16.00 13.77 -15.93
N HIS A 2 -16.88 14.68 -15.56
CA HIS A 2 -17.03 15.13 -14.15
C HIS A 2 -17.45 14.03 -13.17
N SER A 3 -18.40 13.15 -13.55
CA SER A 3 -18.91 12.05 -12.73
C SER A 3 -17.84 11.02 -12.30
N ASN A 4 -16.82 10.73 -13.15
CA ASN A 4 -15.79 9.75 -12.81
C ASN A 4 -14.77 10.28 -11.80
N LYS A 5 -14.40 11.58 -11.92
CA LYS A 5 -13.51 12.21 -10.94
C LYS A 5 -14.14 12.25 -9.54
N VAL A 6 -15.43 12.55 -9.46
CA VAL A 6 -16.16 12.55 -8.18
C VAL A 6 -16.18 11.15 -7.55
N LYS A 7 -16.41 10.12 -8.35
CA LYS A 7 -16.39 8.73 -7.87
C LYS A 7 -15.01 8.29 -7.41
N GLU A 8 -13.97 8.63 -8.18
CA GLU A 8 -12.59 8.34 -7.81
C GLU A 8 -12.24 8.98 -6.45
N ILE A 9 -12.55 10.27 -6.28
CA ILE A 9 -12.33 10.98 -5.01
C ILE A 9 -13.09 10.33 -3.86
N SER A 10 -14.36 9.96 -4.07
CA SER A 10 -15.18 9.29 -3.06
C SER A 10 -14.60 7.93 -2.66
N LEU A 11 -14.14 7.13 -3.63
CA LEU A 11 -13.52 5.82 -3.36
C LEU A 11 -12.19 5.97 -2.61
N ILE A 12 -11.35 6.93 -3.02
CA ILE A 12 -10.11 7.25 -2.29
C ILE A 12 -10.45 7.67 -0.85
N GLY A 13 -11.46 8.52 -0.66
CA GLY A 13 -11.90 8.95 0.68
C GLY A 13 -12.33 7.79 1.58
N ILE A 14 -13.14 6.87 1.06
CA ILE A 14 -13.61 5.69 1.81
C ILE A 14 -12.43 4.77 2.17
N LEU A 15 -11.57 4.42 1.20
CA LEU A 15 -10.45 3.53 1.44
C LEU A 15 -9.38 4.18 2.33
N ALA A 16 -9.14 5.48 2.17
CA ALA A 16 -8.27 6.23 3.06
C ALA A 16 -8.81 6.26 4.49
N ALA A 17 -10.11 6.46 4.69
CA ALA A 17 -10.72 6.43 6.02
C ALA A 17 -10.51 5.07 6.72
N VAL A 18 -10.69 3.96 6.00
CA VAL A 18 -10.40 2.60 6.51
C VAL A 18 -8.93 2.45 6.89
N ASN A 19 -8.02 2.90 6.01
CA ASN A 19 -6.58 2.85 6.27
C ASN A 19 -6.19 3.71 7.49
N ILE A 20 -6.67 4.94 7.57
CA ILE A 20 -6.39 5.88 8.67
C ILE A 20 -6.92 5.32 9.99
N ALA A 21 -8.17 4.86 10.02
CA ALA A 21 -8.75 4.22 11.20
C ALA A 21 -7.90 3.02 11.65
N SER A 22 -7.50 2.14 10.71
CA SER A 22 -6.66 0.99 11.04
C SER A 22 -5.30 1.40 11.60
N ARG A 23 -4.68 2.46 11.09
CA ARG A 23 -3.40 2.98 11.60
C ARG A 23 -3.53 3.52 13.02
N ILE A 24 -4.63 4.16 13.35
CA ILE A 24 -4.88 4.75 14.67
C ILE A 24 -5.30 3.67 15.68
N TYR A 25 -6.28 2.84 15.33
CA TYR A 25 -6.85 1.88 16.29
C TYR A 25 -5.99 0.62 16.50
N LEU A 26 -5.15 0.25 15.51
CA LEU A 26 -4.25 -0.92 15.62
C LEU A 26 -2.82 -0.52 16.06
N GLN A 27 -2.64 0.61 16.74
CA GLN A 27 -1.30 1.03 17.21
C GLN A 27 -0.69 0.03 18.19
N PHE A 28 -1.52 -0.68 18.98
CA PHE A 28 -1.06 -1.70 19.93
C PHE A 28 -0.47 -2.95 19.24
N LEU A 29 -0.73 -3.15 17.94
CA LEU A 29 -0.11 -4.21 17.15
C LEU A 29 1.14 -3.66 16.45
N PRO A 30 2.34 -4.18 16.76
CA PRO A 30 3.57 -3.68 16.15
C PRO A 30 3.56 -3.94 14.65
N ASN A 31 3.43 -2.86 13.86
CA ASN A 31 3.46 -2.84 12.38
C ASN A 31 2.43 -3.73 11.64
N ILE A 32 1.46 -4.32 12.34
CA ILE A 32 0.41 -5.18 11.76
C ILE A 32 -0.81 -4.33 11.40
N LYS A 33 -0.94 -3.93 10.12
CA LYS A 33 -2.03 -3.07 9.62
C LYS A 33 -2.39 -3.43 8.17
N PRO A 34 -3.66 -3.25 7.74
CA PRO A 34 -4.12 -3.63 6.40
C PRO A 34 -3.67 -2.68 5.28
N VAL A 35 -3.00 -1.57 5.59
CA VAL A 35 -2.75 -0.45 4.68
C VAL A 35 -2.07 -0.88 3.38
N THR A 36 -0.95 -1.60 3.47
CA THR A 36 -0.20 -2.06 2.30
C THR A 36 -1.04 -3.01 1.43
N SER A 37 -1.78 -3.93 2.05
CA SER A 37 -2.67 -4.85 1.34
C SER A 37 -3.78 -4.10 0.59
N ILE A 38 -4.42 -3.12 1.24
CA ILE A 38 -5.46 -2.28 0.61
C ILE A 38 -4.89 -1.46 -0.53
N ILE A 39 -3.68 -0.90 -0.40
CA ILE A 39 -3.00 -0.16 -1.47
C ILE A 39 -2.72 -1.08 -2.67
N ILE A 40 -2.15 -2.28 -2.45
CA ILE A 40 -1.89 -3.27 -3.50
C ILE A 40 -3.18 -3.63 -4.24
N ILE A 41 -4.26 -3.97 -3.51
CA ILE A 41 -5.57 -4.30 -4.10
C ILE A 41 -6.12 -3.10 -4.89
N SER A 42 -5.92 -1.88 -4.39
CA SER A 42 -6.38 -0.66 -5.07
C SER A 42 -5.63 -0.42 -6.39
N VAL A 43 -4.32 -0.66 -6.43
CA VAL A 43 -3.54 -0.61 -7.69
C VAL A 43 -4.03 -1.66 -8.68
N MET A 44 -4.29 -2.89 -8.23
CA MET A 44 -4.82 -3.96 -9.08
C MET A 44 -6.18 -3.61 -9.70
N LEU A 45 -7.06 -2.99 -8.93
CA LEU A 45 -8.42 -2.64 -9.37
C LEU A 45 -8.45 -1.36 -10.21
N PHE A 46 -7.79 -0.30 -9.77
CA PHE A 46 -7.96 1.06 -10.29
C PHE A 46 -6.70 1.64 -10.94
N GLY A 47 -5.57 0.93 -10.88
CA GLY A 47 -4.30 1.32 -11.48
C GLY A 47 -3.42 2.19 -10.58
N LEU A 48 -2.20 2.47 -11.09
CA LEU A 48 -1.12 3.15 -10.37
C LEU A 48 -1.54 4.49 -9.77
N GLY A 49 -2.17 5.36 -10.58
CA GLY A 49 -2.52 6.72 -10.15
C GLY A 49 -3.47 6.76 -8.97
N PHE A 50 -4.40 5.79 -8.89
CA PHE A 50 -5.31 5.63 -7.76
C PHE A 50 -4.54 5.20 -6.49
N GLY A 51 -3.68 4.18 -6.61
CA GLY A 51 -2.89 3.69 -5.48
C GLY A 51 -1.97 4.76 -4.89
N VAL A 52 -1.31 5.56 -5.74
CA VAL A 52 -0.45 6.67 -5.31
C VAL A 52 -1.26 7.73 -4.55
N LYS A 53 -2.40 8.18 -5.08
CA LYS A 53 -3.28 9.14 -4.40
C LYS A 53 -3.77 8.62 -3.05
N LEU A 54 -4.19 7.35 -3.00
CA LEU A 54 -4.61 6.69 -1.76
C LEU A 54 -3.48 6.66 -0.74
N SER A 55 -2.25 6.33 -1.17
CA SER A 55 -1.07 6.28 -0.31
C SER A 55 -0.77 7.65 0.31
N VAL A 56 -0.74 8.70 -0.51
CA VAL A 56 -0.48 10.08 -0.06
C VAL A 56 -1.54 10.53 0.95
N VAL A 57 -2.82 10.40 0.61
CA VAL A 57 -3.92 10.82 1.49
C VAL A 57 -3.89 10.05 2.80
N THR A 58 -3.74 8.71 2.74
CA THR A 58 -3.65 7.86 3.93
C THR A 58 -2.51 8.31 4.84
N THR A 59 -1.31 8.52 4.28
CA THR A 59 -0.12 8.84 5.07
C THR A 59 -0.22 10.23 5.69
N VAL A 60 -0.53 11.24 4.89
CA VAL A 60 -0.61 12.63 5.37
C VAL A 60 -1.67 12.75 6.46
N VAL A 61 -2.89 12.29 6.19
CA VAL A 61 -3.97 12.46 7.15
C VAL A 61 -3.76 11.64 8.41
N SER A 62 -3.29 10.38 8.31
CA SER A 62 -3.01 9.60 9.54
C SER A 62 -1.86 10.17 10.36
N ASN A 63 -0.82 10.73 9.70
CA ASN A 63 0.31 11.30 10.42
C ASN A 63 -0.02 12.65 11.10
N LEU A 64 -1.09 13.34 10.70
CA LEU A 64 -1.62 14.47 11.49
C LEU A 64 -2.05 14.04 12.90
N PHE A 65 -2.53 12.80 13.06
CA PHE A 65 -2.92 12.23 14.36
C PHE A 65 -1.79 11.46 15.04
N LEU A 66 -0.92 10.79 14.27
CA LEU A 66 0.15 9.92 14.77
C LEU A 66 1.48 10.65 14.98
N GLY A 67 1.57 11.89 14.53
CA GLY A 67 2.78 12.70 14.48
C GLY A 67 3.37 12.79 13.09
N MET A 68 3.78 14.00 12.70
CA MET A 68 4.45 14.29 11.43
C MET A 68 5.95 14.50 11.65
N GLY A 69 6.75 14.03 10.70
CA GLY A 69 8.18 14.20 10.68
C GLY A 69 8.76 13.83 9.32
N THR A 70 10.10 13.77 9.22
CA THR A 70 10.81 13.37 8.00
C THR A 70 10.42 11.97 7.52
N TRP A 71 10.10 11.07 8.47
CA TRP A 71 9.58 9.72 8.16
C TRP A 71 8.30 9.72 7.33
N THR A 72 7.49 10.79 7.39
CA THR A 72 6.26 10.91 6.59
C THR A 72 6.57 10.85 5.09
N PHE A 73 7.64 11.54 4.65
CA PHE A 73 8.10 11.50 3.27
C PHE A 73 8.53 10.08 2.86
N PHE A 74 9.31 9.41 3.71
CA PHE A 74 9.79 8.05 3.41
C PHE A 74 8.68 7.00 3.45
N GLN A 75 7.65 7.19 4.27
CA GLN A 75 6.45 6.35 4.23
C GLN A 75 5.68 6.51 2.92
N ILE A 76 5.49 7.76 2.45
CA ILE A 76 4.86 8.01 1.14
C ILE A 76 5.70 7.36 0.05
N LEU A 77 7.02 7.58 0.05
CA LEU A 77 7.94 7.01 -0.93
C LEU A 77 7.86 5.47 -0.95
N ALA A 78 7.82 4.83 0.24
CA ALA A 78 7.72 3.38 0.35
C ALA A 78 6.44 2.84 -0.29
N TRP A 79 5.29 3.45 -0.02
CA TRP A 79 4.04 3.01 -0.66
C TRP A 79 3.97 3.36 -2.14
N VAL A 80 4.57 4.45 -2.60
CA VAL A 80 4.69 4.75 -4.03
C VAL A 80 5.55 3.69 -4.73
N VAL A 81 6.68 3.28 -4.15
CA VAL A 81 7.51 2.18 -4.67
C VAL A 81 6.71 0.88 -4.75
N ILE A 82 5.94 0.55 -3.71
CA ILE A 82 5.05 -0.63 -3.70
C ILE A 82 3.99 -0.53 -4.80
N CYS A 83 3.40 0.64 -5.01
CA CYS A 83 2.45 0.86 -6.11
C CYS A 83 3.10 0.61 -7.48
N LEU A 84 4.33 1.10 -7.71
CA LEU A 84 5.08 0.89 -8.95
C LEU A 84 5.39 -0.59 -9.18
N ILE A 85 5.89 -1.29 -8.16
CA ILE A 85 6.18 -2.73 -8.24
C ILE A 85 4.89 -3.52 -8.51
N THR A 86 3.78 -3.15 -7.85
CA THR A 86 2.47 -3.79 -8.07
C THR A 86 1.98 -3.57 -9.49
N GLN A 87 2.06 -2.33 -10.01
CA GLN A 87 1.65 -2.03 -11.38
C GLN A 87 2.49 -2.82 -12.39
N PHE A 88 3.82 -2.83 -12.20
CA PHE A 88 4.72 -3.62 -13.06
C PHE A 88 4.35 -5.11 -13.07
N LEU A 89 4.04 -5.69 -11.89
CA LEU A 89 3.58 -7.08 -11.80
C LEU A 89 2.26 -7.30 -12.55
N MET A 90 1.30 -6.36 -12.43
CA MET A 90 0.02 -6.47 -13.14
C MET A 90 0.20 -6.40 -14.64
N ASP A 91 1.03 -5.50 -15.15
CA ASP A 91 1.32 -5.37 -16.57
C ASP A 91 2.05 -6.60 -17.11
N PHE A 92 2.98 -7.16 -16.34
CA PHE A 92 3.65 -8.41 -16.67
C PHE A 92 2.67 -9.59 -16.74
N LEU A 93 1.79 -9.75 -15.73
CA LEU A 93 0.79 -10.82 -15.73
C LEU A 93 -0.15 -10.69 -16.93
N LYS A 94 -0.61 -9.47 -17.25
CA LYS A 94 -1.43 -9.20 -18.42
C LYS A 94 -0.72 -9.59 -19.72
N LYS A 95 0.57 -9.26 -19.86
CA LYS A 95 1.40 -9.59 -21.03
C LYS A 95 1.52 -11.09 -21.26
N ILE A 96 1.58 -11.90 -20.20
CA ILE A 96 1.66 -13.38 -20.31
C ILE A 96 0.30 -14.07 -20.23
N GLY A 97 -0.80 -13.31 -20.30
CA GLY A 97 -2.18 -13.85 -20.30
C GLY A 97 -2.59 -14.51 -18.98
N LYS A 98 -2.00 -14.10 -17.86
CA LYS A 98 -2.32 -14.67 -16.53
C LYS A 98 -3.09 -13.68 -15.66
N GLU A 99 -4.05 -14.21 -14.92
CA GLU A 99 -4.80 -13.45 -13.90
C GLU A 99 -4.10 -13.51 -12.53
N PRO A 100 -4.15 -12.41 -11.75
CA PRO A 100 -3.62 -12.41 -10.38
C PRO A 100 -4.43 -13.35 -9.48
N LYS A 101 -3.77 -14.39 -8.95
CA LYS A 101 -4.39 -15.36 -8.05
C LYS A 101 -4.22 -14.94 -6.59
N LEU A 102 -5.20 -15.24 -5.76
CA LEU A 102 -5.26 -14.79 -4.35
C LEU A 102 -3.99 -15.15 -3.56
N PHE A 103 -3.60 -16.42 -3.54
CA PHE A 103 -2.47 -16.88 -2.72
C PHE A 103 -1.10 -16.36 -3.20
N PRO A 104 -0.74 -16.41 -4.50
CA PRO A 104 0.49 -15.76 -4.99
C PRO A 104 0.55 -14.26 -4.69
N MET A 105 -0.58 -13.55 -4.79
CA MET A 105 -0.63 -12.13 -4.45
C MET A 105 -0.53 -11.87 -2.95
N ALA A 106 -0.99 -12.77 -2.10
CA ALA A 106 -0.76 -12.69 -0.65
C ALA A 106 0.74 -12.86 -0.33
N ILE A 107 1.44 -13.80 -0.99
CA ILE A 107 2.90 -13.94 -0.87
C ILE A 107 3.61 -12.67 -1.39
N PHE A 108 3.18 -12.12 -2.50
CA PHE A 108 3.69 -10.84 -2.98
C PHE A 108 3.51 -9.73 -1.95
N SER A 109 2.32 -9.61 -1.35
CA SER A 109 2.03 -8.64 -0.30
C SER A 109 2.92 -8.82 0.94
N PHE A 110 3.25 -10.07 1.30
CA PHE A 110 4.22 -10.39 2.34
C PHE A 110 5.58 -9.74 2.06
N PHE A 111 6.15 -9.96 0.88
CA PHE A 111 7.45 -9.39 0.54
C PHE A 111 7.45 -7.86 0.47
N MET A 112 6.30 -7.26 0.14
CA MET A 112 6.17 -5.79 0.16
C MET A 112 6.30 -5.19 1.57
N GLY A 113 6.13 -5.99 2.63
CA GLY A 113 6.44 -5.58 4.00
C GLY A 113 7.93 -5.25 4.18
N TYR A 114 8.82 -6.09 3.67
CA TYR A 114 10.27 -5.83 3.71
C TYR A 114 10.67 -4.68 2.77
N VAL A 115 10.06 -4.59 1.58
CA VAL A 115 10.30 -3.45 0.68
C VAL A 115 9.95 -2.13 1.39
N PHE A 116 8.84 -2.10 2.14
CA PHE A 116 8.47 -0.94 2.94
C PHE A 116 9.57 -0.58 3.95
N GLY A 117 10.06 -1.56 4.73
CA GLY A 117 11.12 -1.36 5.72
C GLY A 117 12.42 -0.84 5.11
N ILE A 118 12.86 -1.43 3.96
CA ILE A 118 14.04 -0.99 3.21
C ILE A 118 13.92 0.49 2.85
N VAL A 119 12.79 0.91 2.27
CA VAL A 119 12.61 2.28 1.78
C VAL A 119 12.44 3.28 2.93
N VAL A 120 11.69 2.93 3.98
CA VAL A 120 11.54 3.82 5.15
C VAL A 120 12.87 4.02 5.86
N SER A 121 13.70 2.99 5.94
CA SER A 121 15.04 3.07 6.55
C SER A 121 15.99 4.02 5.82
N LEU A 122 15.71 4.42 4.56
CA LEU A 122 16.53 5.40 3.82
C LEU A 122 16.58 6.77 4.52
N GLU A 123 15.64 7.06 5.40
CA GLU A 123 15.73 8.23 6.28
C GLU A 123 17.05 8.24 7.07
N GLN A 124 17.45 7.09 7.59
CA GLN A 124 18.66 6.95 8.39
C GLN A 124 19.95 7.15 7.58
N LEU A 125 19.87 6.85 6.27
CA LEU A 125 20.97 7.15 5.35
C LEU A 125 21.25 8.66 5.27
N MET A 126 20.20 9.48 5.31
CA MET A 126 20.33 10.94 5.30
C MET A 126 20.78 11.50 6.64
N LEU A 127 20.42 10.85 7.77
CA LEU A 127 20.73 11.33 9.12
C LEU A 127 22.14 10.96 9.60
N GLY A 128 22.65 9.78 9.23
CA GLY A 128 23.93 9.27 9.76
C GLY A 128 24.69 8.37 8.79
N GLY A 129 24.34 8.40 7.49
CA GLY A 129 25.07 7.68 6.46
C GLY A 129 24.83 6.17 6.43
N PRO A 130 25.61 5.43 5.60
CA PRO A 130 25.38 4.01 5.34
C PRO A 130 25.43 3.13 6.60
N SER A 131 26.29 3.44 7.55
CA SER A 131 26.42 2.67 8.80
C SER A 131 25.15 2.74 9.64
N LEU A 132 24.55 3.94 9.79
CA LEU A 132 23.30 4.10 10.55
C LEU A 132 22.14 3.41 9.83
N TYR A 133 22.06 3.50 8.49
CA TYR A 133 21.06 2.79 7.70
C TYR A 133 21.10 1.28 7.95
N ILE A 134 22.30 0.66 7.87
CA ILE A 134 22.46 -0.78 8.06
C ILE A 134 22.02 -1.20 9.45
N VAL A 135 22.52 -0.50 10.49
CA VAL A 135 22.21 -0.81 11.89
C VAL A 135 20.70 -0.69 12.15
N TYR A 136 20.08 0.39 11.68
CA TYR A 136 18.64 0.63 11.85
C TYR A 136 17.79 -0.42 11.13
N TYR A 137 18.12 -0.73 9.86
CA TYR A 137 17.39 -1.73 9.09
C TYR A 137 17.50 -3.13 9.72
N MET A 138 18.70 -3.53 10.14
CA MET A 138 18.92 -4.83 10.80
C MET A 138 18.17 -4.93 12.13
N ALA A 139 18.16 -3.87 12.94
CA ALA A 139 17.38 -3.82 14.17
C ALA A 139 15.86 -3.86 13.92
N GLY A 140 15.41 -3.33 12.78
CA GLY A 140 14.01 -3.29 12.36
C GLY A 140 13.45 -4.56 11.74
N LEU A 141 14.30 -5.56 11.41
CA LEU A 141 13.87 -6.77 10.66
C LEU A 141 12.71 -7.53 11.31
N LEU A 142 12.68 -7.64 12.62
CA LEU A 142 11.57 -8.28 13.34
C LEU A 142 10.26 -7.48 13.15
N PHE A 143 10.35 -6.16 13.19
CA PHE A 143 9.23 -5.28 12.98
C PHE A 143 8.69 -5.34 11.54
N ASP A 144 9.59 -5.45 10.56
CA ASP A 144 9.25 -5.67 9.16
C ASP A 144 8.66 -7.07 8.92
N THR A 145 9.08 -8.06 9.69
CA THR A 145 8.48 -9.41 9.65
C THR A 145 7.03 -9.37 10.13
N PHE A 146 6.71 -8.64 11.20
CA PHE A 146 5.32 -8.43 11.60
C PHE A 146 4.50 -7.71 10.53
N HIS A 147 5.08 -6.72 9.84
CA HIS A 147 4.45 -6.07 8.69
C HIS A 147 4.19 -7.07 7.56
N ALA A 148 5.18 -7.87 7.21
CA ALA A 148 5.08 -8.88 6.15
C ALA A 148 3.98 -9.92 6.44
N VAL A 149 3.96 -10.48 7.65
CA VAL A 149 2.92 -11.43 8.10
C VAL A 149 1.55 -10.77 8.13
N GLY A 150 1.47 -9.55 8.67
CA GLY A 150 0.24 -8.77 8.66
C GLY A 150 -0.30 -8.53 7.25
N ASN A 151 0.57 -8.14 6.32
CA ASN A 151 0.20 -7.94 4.92
C ASN A 151 -0.32 -9.22 4.26
N PHE A 152 0.31 -10.36 4.51
CA PHE A 152 -0.15 -11.65 4.01
C PHE A 152 -1.56 -11.97 4.50
N CYS A 153 -1.78 -11.90 5.82
CA CYS A 153 -3.08 -12.20 6.42
C CYS A 153 -4.17 -11.22 5.95
N PHE A 154 -3.88 -9.92 5.98
CA PHE A 154 -4.86 -8.92 5.55
C PHE A 154 -5.14 -9.00 4.04
N TYR A 155 -4.15 -9.37 3.21
CA TYR A 155 -4.41 -9.57 1.80
C TYR A 155 -5.42 -10.70 1.57
N LEU A 156 -5.26 -11.84 2.24
CA LEU A 156 -6.18 -12.99 2.13
C LEU A 156 -7.61 -12.63 2.56
N ILE A 157 -7.76 -11.76 3.57
CA ILE A 157 -9.07 -11.34 4.07
C ILE A 157 -9.66 -10.22 3.20
N CYS A 158 -8.88 -9.18 2.92
CA CYS A 158 -9.38 -7.98 2.25
C CYS A 158 -9.59 -8.15 0.75
N ALA A 159 -8.73 -8.94 0.06
CA ALA A 159 -8.80 -9.03 -1.39
C ALA A 159 -10.12 -9.61 -1.90
N PRO A 160 -10.64 -10.75 -1.41
CA PRO A 160 -11.93 -11.27 -1.90
C PRO A 160 -13.09 -10.31 -1.64
N ILE A 161 -13.06 -9.58 -0.53
CA ILE A 161 -14.10 -8.61 -0.16
C ILE A 161 -14.05 -7.40 -1.08
N LEU A 162 -12.88 -6.74 -1.18
CA LEU A 162 -12.71 -5.51 -1.95
C LEU A 162 -12.89 -5.76 -3.45
N ILE A 163 -12.38 -6.89 -3.98
CA ILE A 163 -12.58 -7.25 -5.38
C ILE A 163 -14.06 -7.45 -5.66
N LYS A 164 -14.79 -8.19 -4.81
CA LYS A 164 -16.24 -8.40 -4.98
C LYS A 164 -17.02 -7.09 -4.98
N VAL A 165 -16.70 -6.18 -4.06
CA VAL A 165 -17.39 -4.89 -3.90
C VAL A 165 -17.08 -3.93 -5.05
N PHE A 166 -15.82 -3.85 -5.47
CA PHE A 166 -15.35 -2.78 -6.36
C PHE A 166 -15.11 -3.22 -7.81
N LYS A 167 -15.20 -4.51 -8.15
CA LYS A 167 -14.95 -5.01 -9.51
C LYS A 167 -15.77 -4.28 -10.56
N LYS A 168 -17.09 -4.16 -10.36
CA LYS A 168 -18.00 -3.47 -11.29
C LYS A 168 -17.64 -1.99 -11.49
N GLU A 169 -17.20 -1.31 -10.43
CA GLU A 169 -16.82 0.10 -10.52
C GLU A 169 -15.44 0.27 -11.16
N SER A 170 -14.52 -0.64 -10.90
CA SER A 170 -13.22 -0.72 -11.57
C SER A 170 -13.37 -0.88 -13.08
N GLU A 171 -14.20 -1.82 -13.53
CA GLU A 171 -14.49 -2.04 -14.96
C GLU A 171 -15.07 -0.78 -15.62
N ARG A 172 -16.02 -0.11 -14.96
CA ARG A 172 -16.61 1.15 -15.44
C ARG A 172 -15.60 2.31 -15.52
N MET A 173 -14.64 2.35 -14.65
CA MET A 173 -13.60 3.39 -14.66
C MET A 173 -12.57 3.14 -15.75
N LYS A 174 -12.20 1.88 -16.02
CA LYS A 174 -11.27 1.48 -17.10
C LYS A 174 -11.83 1.74 -18.48
N LEU A 175 -13.09 1.34 -18.76
CA LEU A 175 -13.77 1.54 -20.06
C LEU A 175 -13.92 3.00 -20.49
N LYS A 176 -13.59 3.96 -19.64
CA LYS A 176 -13.69 5.39 -19.95
C LYS A 176 -12.32 6.09 -20.00
N GLN A 177 -11.23 5.33 -19.88
CA GLN A 177 -9.86 5.82 -20.04
C GLN A 177 -9.28 5.42 -21.42
N ASP A 178 -9.88 4.41 -22.05
CA ASP A 178 -9.66 4.02 -23.44
C ASP A 178 -10.58 4.84 -24.38
#